data_5710e542945d17304d5cfb9d428734dc
#
_entry.id   5710e542945d17304d5cfb9d428734dc
#
_cell.length_a   1.000
_cell.length_b   1.000
_cell.length_c   1.000
_cell.angle_alpha   90.00
_cell.angle_beta   90.00
_cell.angle_gamma   90.00
#
_symmetry.space_group_name_H-M   'P 1'
#
loop_
_entity.id
_entity.type
_entity.pdbx_description
1 polymer ?
#
loop_
_entity_poly.entity_id
_entity_poly.type
_entity_poly.pdbx_seq_one_letter_code
_entity_poly.pdbx_strand_id
1 'polypeptide(L)'
;TLDPAMVTTDSERIVVSHLYENLMKLSSDGQGGSRVEAGAARKYACTDNSDGTQTYTFTLRDMKWSDGQKVTAADFVYAWQRLADPATASPNAALLEMVAGYRQVRSSGDVSKLKVSAPEENTFVVTLSNRCAYFLSAVCTAAATMPVRSEQPKDWQADPTALCTNGAYRISEWKNGLLTATVPESYYDQRRLQMSTLVFRFETDAAMRTELLKKNEVDFVLGLSQEELADEPETWTPDSYPQVMTLLVNQMAQSLASQELRQAMS
;
A
#
# COMPACT_ATOMS: atom_id res chain seq x y z
N THR A 1 3.35 -8.14 -8.34
CA THR A 1 1.92 -7.94 -8.61
C THR A 1 1.55 -6.47 -8.56
N LEU A 2 0.48 -6.08 -9.27
CA LEU A 2 -0.11 -4.74 -9.20
C LEU A 2 -1.43 -4.73 -8.40
N ASP A 3 -1.80 -5.86 -7.85
CA ASP A 3 -2.96 -5.98 -6.94
C ASP A 3 -2.57 -5.48 -5.54
N PRO A 4 -3.16 -4.37 -5.04
CA PRO A 4 -2.84 -3.83 -3.74
C PRO A 4 -2.89 -4.85 -2.60
N ALA A 5 -3.92 -5.72 -2.56
CA ALA A 5 -4.07 -6.72 -1.51
C ALA A 5 -2.96 -7.78 -1.49
N MET A 6 -2.24 -7.96 -2.61
CA MET A 6 -1.27 -9.05 -2.80
C MET A 6 0.18 -8.58 -2.81
N VAL A 7 0.46 -7.29 -2.61
CA VAL A 7 1.83 -6.75 -2.59
C VAL A 7 2.65 -7.34 -1.45
N THR A 8 3.87 -7.75 -1.75
CA THR A 8 4.78 -8.36 -0.77
C THR A 8 6.16 -7.71 -0.76
N THR A 9 6.57 -7.10 -1.87
CA THR A 9 7.90 -6.49 -2.02
C THR A 9 7.81 -4.97 -2.01
N ASP A 10 8.89 -4.30 -1.67
CA ASP A 10 8.97 -2.84 -1.68
C ASP A 10 8.81 -2.27 -3.09
N SER A 11 9.38 -2.95 -4.10
CA SER A 11 9.21 -2.55 -5.51
C SER A 11 7.74 -2.58 -5.93
N GLU A 12 6.98 -3.61 -5.53
CA GLU A 12 5.53 -3.67 -5.79
C GLU A 12 4.78 -2.54 -5.06
N ARG A 13 5.10 -2.31 -3.77
CA ARG A 13 4.47 -1.24 -2.97
C ARG A 13 4.69 0.13 -3.60
N ILE A 14 5.91 0.40 -4.07
CA ILE A 14 6.24 1.68 -4.71
C ILE A 14 5.44 1.88 -5.99
N VAL A 15 5.41 0.92 -6.89
CA VAL A 15 4.61 1.02 -8.12
C VAL A 15 3.14 1.22 -7.78
N VAL A 16 2.58 0.39 -6.89
CA VAL A 16 1.18 0.46 -6.48
C VAL A 16 0.86 1.81 -5.81
N SER A 17 1.77 2.40 -5.02
CA SER A 17 1.55 3.70 -4.38
C SER A 17 1.49 4.88 -5.36
N HIS A 18 1.99 4.72 -6.57
CA HIS A 18 1.84 5.71 -7.64
C HIS A 18 0.55 5.51 -8.45
N LEU A 19 0.10 4.25 -8.54
CA LEU A 19 -1.10 3.87 -9.30
C LEU A 19 -2.40 4.06 -8.50
N TYR A 20 -2.32 3.96 -7.17
CA TYR A 20 -3.49 4.07 -6.29
C TYR A 20 -3.27 5.12 -5.21
N GLU A 21 -4.36 5.69 -4.70
CA GLU A 21 -4.35 6.61 -3.59
C GLU A 21 -5.25 6.10 -2.46
N ASN A 22 -4.67 5.98 -1.25
CA ASN A 22 -5.38 5.50 -0.06
C ASN A 22 -6.10 6.65 0.66
N LEU A 23 -6.86 6.33 1.72
CA LEU A 23 -7.54 7.30 2.59
C LEU A 23 -6.58 8.39 3.09
N MET A 24 -5.41 7.97 3.58
CA MET A 24 -4.32 8.84 4.03
C MET A 24 -3.06 8.51 3.24
N LYS A 25 -2.09 9.43 3.26
CA LYS A 25 -0.77 9.25 2.65
C LYS A 25 0.34 9.72 3.60
N LEU A 26 1.53 9.18 3.42
CA LEU A 26 2.73 9.68 4.07
C LEU A 26 3.38 10.73 3.17
N SER A 27 3.80 11.83 3.76
CA SER A 27 4.61 12.84 3.09
C SER A 27 5.81 13.19 3.96
N SER A 28 6.89 13.68 3.35
CA SER A 28 8.05 14.17 4.08
C SER A 28 7.64 15.37 4.98
N ASP A 29 8.16 15.39 6.21
CA ASP A 29 8.03 16.55 7.11
C ASP A 29 9.10 17.62 6.86
N GLY A 30 10.02 17.38 5.91
CA GLY A 30 11.14 18.26 5.58
C GLY A 30 12.30 18.21 6.59
N GLN A 31 12.26 17.33 7.60
CA GLN A 31 13.26 17.16 8.65
C GLN A 31 13.84 15.73 8.69
N GLY A 32 13.63 14.96 7.64
CA GLY A 32 14.04 13.55 7.56
C GLY A 32 13.03 12.56 8.13
N GLY A 33 11.87 13.04 8.58
CA GLY A 33 10.74 12.23 9.03
C GLY A 33 9.57 12.22 8.04
N SER A 34 8.48 11.57 8.45
CA SER A 34 7.24 11.54 7.68
C SER A 34 6.05 11.97 8.54
N ARG A 35 5.06 12.57 7.91
CA ARG A 35 3.78 12.93 8.50
C ARG A 35 2.63 12.32 7.72
N VAL A 36 1.53 12.05 8.41
CA VAL A 36 0.30 11.56 7.80
C VAL A 36 -0.49 12.74 7.26
N GLU A 37 -0.84 12.70 5.99
CA GLU A 37 -1.65 13.71 5.31
C GLU A 37 -2.91 13.10 4.71
N ALA A 38 -3.87 13.97 4.40
CA ALA A 38 -5.08 13.60 3.70
C ALA A 38 -4.77 13.13 2.27
N GLY A 39 -5.15 11.91 1.97
CA GLY A 39 -5.14 11.32 0.63
C GLY A 39 -6.52 11.41 -0.03
N ALA A 40 -7.10 10.26 -0.40
CA ALA A 40 -8.46 10.16 -0.91
C ALA A 40 -9.52 10.71 0.06
N ALA A 41 -9.30 10.58 1.37
CA ALA A 41 -10.12 11.26 2.37
C ALA A 41 -9.69 12.72 2.52
N ARG A 42 -10.59 13.66 2.26
CA ARG A 42 -10.34 15.08 2.51
C ARG A 42 -10.38 15.47 3.97
N LYS A 43 -11.14 14.71 4.79
CA LYS A 43 -11.26 14.86 6.25
C LYS A 43 -11.73 13.55 6.87
N TYR A 44 -11.49 13.43 8.16
CA TYR A 44 -12.04 12.34 8.96
C TYR A 44 -12.50 12.86 10.32
N ALA A 45 -13.38 12.09 10.97
CA ALA A 45 -13.74 12.23 12.37
C ALA A 45 -13.48 10.89 13.08
N CYS A 46 -13.11 10.96 14.35
CA CYS A 46 -12.88 9.79 15.19
C CYS A 46 -13.77 9.92 16.43
N THR A 47 -14.49 8.86 16.78
CA THR A 47 -15.37 8.81 17.95
C THR A 47 -15.01 7.59 18.80
N ASP A 48 -14.76 7.81 20.08
CA ASP A 48 -14.65 6.74 21.07
C ASP A 48 -16.07 6.35 21.52
N ASN A 49 -16.42 5.10 21.33
CA ASN A 49 -17.75 4.60 21.68
C ASN A 49 -17.77 4.14 23.14
N SER A 50 -18.97 4.13 23.74
CA SER A 50 -19.17 3.73 25.15
C SER A 50 -18.85 2.25 25.43
N ASP A 51 -18.83 1.41 24.39
CA ASP A 51 -18.49 -0.02 24.47
C ASP A 51 -16.97 -0.31 24.33
N GLY A 52 -16.14 0.74 24.28
CA GLY A 52 -14.70 0.64 24.15
C GLY A 52 -14.20 0.54 22.70
N THR A 53 -15.08 0.44 21.74
CA THR A 53 -14.73 0.49 20.30
C THR A 53 -14.43 1.92 19.85
N GLN A 54 -13.81 2.07 18.68
CA GLN A 54 -13.50 3.38 18.10
C GLN A 54 -13.99 3.43 16.66
N THR A 55 -14.72 4.47 16.28
CA THR A 55 -15.27 4.62 14.93
C THR A 55 -14.62 5.79 14.20
N TYR A 56 -14.07 5.52 13.03
CA TYR A 56 -13.59 6.53 12.09
C TYR A 56 -14.60 6.71 10.97
N THR A 57 -14.91 7.97 10.66
CA THR A 57 -15.76 8.38 9.53
C THR A 57 -14.92 9.25 8.61
N PHE A 58 -14.64 8.75 7.41
CA PHE A 58 -13.89 9.47 6.39
C PHE A 58 -14.83 10.07 5.36
N THR A 59 -14.61 11.34 5.01
CA THR A 59 -15.30 11.97 3.88
C THR A 59 -14.33 12.01 2.70
N LEU A 60 -14.64 11.31 1.63
CA LEU A 60 -13.82 11.23 0.43
C LEU A 60 -13.84 12.54 -0.37
N ARG A 61 -12.78 12.77 -1.12
CA ARG A 61 -12.71 13.79 -2.18
C ARG A 61 -13.58 13.36 -3.36
N ASP A 62 -13.91 14.31 -4.21
CA ASP A 62 -14.44 14.01 -5.54
C ASP A 62 -13.28 13.54 -6.43
N MET A 63 -13.18 12.23 -6.62
CA MET A 63 -12.11 11.56 -7.34
C MET A 63 -12.69 10.66 -8.42
N LYS A 64 -11.87 10.39 -9.44
CA LYS A 64 -12.22 9.47 -10.52
C LYS A 64 -11.18 8.39 -10.69
N TRP A 65 -11.62 7.25 -11.09
CA TRP A 65 -10.78 6.19 -11.64
C TRP A 65 -10.17 6.64 -12.96
N SER A 66 -9.11 5.97 -13.40
CA SER A 66 -8.41 6.29 -14.65
C SER A 66 -9.29 6.16 -15.90
N ASP A 67 -10.41 5.46 -15.82
CA ASP A 67 -11.43 5.36 -16.86
C ASP A 67 -12.51 6.47 -16.81
N GLY A 68 -12.39 7.40 -15.85
CA GLY A 68 -13.30 8.53 -15.68
C GLY A 68 -14.52 8.26 -14.78
N GLN A 69 -14.74 7.03 -14.34
CA GLN A 69 -15.81 6.72 -13.38
C GLN A 69 -15.46 7.24 -11.98
N LYS A 70 -16.47 7.50 -11.16
CA LYS A 70 -16.29 8.06 -9.83
C LYS A 70 -15.74 7.02 -8.85
N VAL A 71 -14.79 7.43 -8.00
CA VAL A 71 -14.34 6.65 -6.85
C VAL A 71 -15.33 6.87 -5.71
N THR A 72 -15.81 5.80 -5.11
CA THR A 72 -16.83 5.84 -4.06
C THR A 72 -16.35 5.17 -2.78
N ALA A 73 -17.03 5.40 -1.67
CA ALA A 73 -16.78 4.71 -0.42
C ALA A 73 -17.04 3.19 -0.52
N ALA A 74 -17.90 2.77 -1.43
CA ALA A 74 -18.14 1.35 -1.69
C ALA A 74 -16.91 0.63 -2.25
N ASP A 75 -16.04 1.32 -3.00
CA ASP A 75 -14.78 0.75 -3.50
C ASP A 75 -13.82 0.44 -2.34
N PHE A 76 -13.77 1.29 -1.32
CA PHE A 76 -13.01 1.03 -0.09
C PHE A 76 -13.61 -0.12 0.72
N VAL A 77 -14.94 -0.18 0.86
CA VAL A 77 -15.62 -1.30 1.53
C VAL A 77 -15.27 -2.61 0.84
N TYR A 78 -15.40 -2.66 -0.48
CA TYR A 78 -15.07 -3.84 -1.27
C TYR A 78 -13.60 -4.25 -1.09
N ALA A 79 -12.67 -3.29 -1.20
CA ALA A 79 -11.24 -3.56 -1.07
C ALA A 79 -10.89 -4.15 0.31
N TRP A 80 -11.44 -3.58 1.40
CA TRP A 80 -11.17 -4.03 2.76
C TRP A 80 -11.84 -5.37 3.07
N GLN A 81 -13.06 -5.60 2.58
CA GLN A 81 -13.72 -6.90 2.69
C GLN A 81 -12.93 -7.98 1.95
N ARG A 82 -12.50 -7.68 0.71
CA ARG A 82 -11.65 -8.57 -0.08
C ARG A 82 -10.31 -8.86 0.61
N LEU A 83 -9.66 -7.85 1.20
CA LEU A 83 -8.41 -8.02 1.94
C LEU A 83 -8.58 -8.95 3.15
N ALA A 84 -9.70 -8.84 3.86
CA ALA A 84 -10.02 -9.68 5.03
C ALA A 84 -10.46 -11.10 4.65
N ASP A 85 -10.99 -11.30 3.43
CA ASP A 85 -11.56 -12.57 2.98
C ASP A 85 -10.50 -13.69 2.95
N PRO A 86 -10.72 -14.83 3.64
CA PRO A 86 -9.86 -16.00 3.52
C PRO A 86 -9.64 -16.49 2.10
N ALA A 87 -10.66 -16.38 1.24
CA ALA A 87 -10.59 -16.80 -0.16
C ALA A 87 -9.60 -15.98 -0.99
N THR A 88 -9.36 -14.72 -0.63
CA THR A 88 -8.33 -13.87 -1.27
C THR A 88 -6.92 -14.36 -0.96
N ALA A 89 -6.73 -15.06 0.17
CA ALA A 89 -5.44 -15.54 0.64
C ALA A 89 -4.35 -14.45 0.70
N SER A 90 -4.76 -13.20 1.00
CA SER A 90 -3.83 -12.07 1.07
C SER A 90 -2.80 -12.25 2.19
N PRO A 91 -1.49 -12.07 1.91
CA PRO A 91 -0.45 -12.06 2.94
C PRO A 91 -0.57 -10.85 3.89
N ASN A 92 -1.33 -9.83 3.49
CA ASN A 92 -1.50 -8.57 4.22
C ASN A 92 -2.81 -8.51 5.03
N ALA A 93 -3.61 -9.57 5.06
CA ALA A 93 -4.92 -9.57 5.72
C ALA A 93 -4.86 -9.13 7.20
N ALA A 94 -3.76 -9.45 7.90
CA ALA A 94 -3.54 -9.10 9.29
C ALA A 94 -3.51 -7.58 9.56
N LEU A 95 -3.29 -6.74 8.54
CA LEU A 95 -3.40 -5.27 8.66
C LEU A 95 -4.80 -4.82 9.14
N LEU A 96 -5.82 -5.65 8.95
CA LEU A 96 -7.19 -5.35 9.38
C LEU A 96 -7.56 -6.00 10.72
N GLU A 97 -6.60 -6.58 11.46
CA GLU A 97 -6.90 -7.30 12.72
C GLU A 97 -7.58 -6.42 13.77
N MET A 98 -7.26 -5.12 13.79
CA MET A 98 -7.89 -4.16 14.70
C MET A 98 -9.31 -3.78 14.28
N VAL A 99 -9.74 -4.08 13.04
CA VAL A 99 -11.10 -3.78 12.58
C VAL A 99 -12.08 -4.76 13.20
N ALA A 100 -13.15 -4.23 13.79
CA ALA A 100 -14.19 -5.05 14.40
C ALA A 100 -14.78 -6.02 13.38
N GLY A 101 -15.01 -7.27 13.81
CA GLY A 101 -15.51 -8.33 12.94
C GLY A 101 -14.43 -9.08 12.11
N TYR A 102 -13.19 -8.61 12.07
CA TYR A 102 -12.10 -9.26 11.30
C TYR A 102 -11.96 -10.77 11.62
N ARG A 103 -11.88 -11.12 12.91
CA ARG A 103 -11.77 -12.54 13.32
C ARG A 103 -12.97 -13.38 12.88
N GLN A 104 -14.17 -12.78 12.86
CA GLN A 104 -15.38 -13.44 12.39
C GLN A 104 -15.32 -13.70 10.89
N VAL A 105 -14.86 -12.73 10.10
CA VAL A 105 -14.61 -12.91 8.65
C VAL A 105 -13.61 -14.05 8.44
N ARG A 106 -12.47 -14.04 9.13
CA ARG A 106 -11.42 -15.06 8.99
C ARG A 106 -11.88 -16.47 9.33
N SER A 107 -12.83 -16.63 10.26
CA SER A 107 -13.33 -17.94 10.67
C SER A 107 -14.52 -18.44 9.85
N SER A 108 -15.37 -17.53 9.33
CA SER A 108 -16.61 -17.91 8.64
C SER A 108 -16.56 -17.72 7.12
N GLY A 109 -15.65 -16.88 6.60
CA GLY A 109 -15.66 -16.43 5.20
C GLY A 109 -16.74 -15.39 4.89
N ASP A 110 -17.53 -14.97 5.87
CA ASP A 110 -18.59 -13.98 5.68
C ASP A 110 -18.01 -12.56 5.81
N VAL A 111 -17.65 -11.95 4.68
CA VAL A 111 -17.07 -10.61 4.61
C VAL A 111 -17.98 -9.51 5.14
N SER A 112 -19.30 -9.74 5.20
CA SER A 112 -20.28 -8.78 5.75
C SER A 112 -20.10 -8.52 7.25
N LYS A 113 -19.40 -9.40 7.95
CA LYS A 113 -19.07 -9.25 9.39
C LYS A 113 -18.04 -8.16 9.65
N LEU A 114 -17.21 -7.81 8.65
CA LEU A 114 -16.24 -6.73 8.82
C LEU A 114 -16.99 -5.41 9.03
N LYS A 115 -16.65 -4.68 10.08
CA LYS A 115 -17.32 -3.43 10.44
C LYS A 115 -16.77 -2.25 9.62
N VAL A 116 -17.00 -2.33 8.31
CA VAL A 116 -16.81 -1.25 7.33
C VAL A 116 -18.11 -1.00 6.58
N SER A 117 -18.41 0.24 6.26
CA SER A 117 -19.64 0.60 5.54
C SER A 117 -19.48 1.89 4.73
N ALA A 118 -20.36 2.05 3.76
CA ALA A 118 -20.49 3.25 2.93
C ALA A 118 -21.93 3.76 3.04
N PRO A 119 -22.29 4.50 4.13
CA PRO A 119 -23.65 5.02 4.32
C PRO A 119 -24.04 6.05 3.25
N GLU A 120 -23.05 6.72 2.67
CA GLU A 120 -23.19 7.65 1.55
C GLU A 120 -22.08 7.38 0.53
N GLU A 121 -22.27 7.84 -0.69
CA GLU A 121 -21.35 7.61 -1.79
C GLU A 121 -19.90 8.06 -1.47
N ASN A 122 -19.74 9.13 -0.70
CA ASN A 122 -18.45 9.69 -0.32
C ASN A 122 -18.10 9.50 1.15
N THR A 123 -18.83 8.68 1.89
CA THR A 123 -18.62 8.49 3.33
C THR A 123 -18.25 7.04 3.64
N PHE A 124 -16.97 6.81 3.97
CA PHE A 124 -16.46 5.53 4.41
C PHE A 124 -16.37 5.50 5.93
N VAL A 125 -16.98 4.48 6.54
CA VAL A 125 -17.00 4.30 8.00
C VAL A 125 -16.35 2.97 8.36
N VAL A 126 -15.47 3.00 9.36
CA VAL A 126 -14.83 1.81 9.92
C VAL A 126 -14.86 1.85 11.43
N THR A 127 -15.21 0.71 12.05
CA THR A 127 -15.20 0.55 13.52
C THR A 127 -14.05 -0.38 13.91
N LEU A 128 -13.19 0.09 14.80
CA LEU A 128 -12.09 -0.68 15.40
C LEU A 128 -12.57 -1.36 16.68
N SER A 129 -12.07 -2.55 16.95
CA SER A 129 -12.40 -3.31 18.18
C SER A 129 -11.91 -2.62 19.46
N ASN A 130 -10.86 -1.80 19.35
CA ASN A 130 -10.27 -1.02 20.43
C ASN A 130 -9.62 0.23 19.85
N ARG A 131 -9.20 1.16 20.72
CA ARG A 131 -8.38 2.31 20.28
C ARG A 131 -7.08 1.86 19.64
N CYS A 132 -6.74 2.46 18.51
CA CYS A 132 -5.52 2.15 17.78
C CYS A 132 -4.83 3.45 17.35
N ALA A 133 -3.75 3.83 18.03
CA ALA A 133 -3.03 5.09 17.79
C ALA A 133 -2.36 5.14 16.41
N TYR A 134 -1.95 4.00 15.86
CA TYR A 134 -1.27 3.90 14.57
C TYR A 134 -2.22 3.59 13.40
N PHE A 135 -3.53 3.57 13.61
CA PHE A 135 -4.51 3.22 12.58
C PHE A 135 -4.37 4.09 11.31
N LEU A 136 -4.29 5.41 11.49
CA LEU A 136 -4.14 6.33 10.36
C LEU A 136 -2.80 6.19 9.65
N SER A 137 -1.71 6.02 10.39
CA SER A 137 -0.35 5.99 9.84
C SER A 137 0.06 4.63 9.27
N ALA A 138 -0.47 3.52 9.78
CA ALA A 138 -0.07 2.18 9.37
C ALA A 138 -1.11 1.50 8.48
N VAL A 139 -2.43 1.69 8.76
CA VAL A 139 -3.48 1.01 8.02
C VAL A 139 -4.01 1.87 6.88
N CYS A 140 -4.33 3.14 7.16
CA CYS A 140 -4.92 4.03 6.15
C CYS A 140 -3.92 4.53 5.10
N THR A 141 -2.62 4.24 5.26
CA THR A 141 -1.56 4.56 4.29
C THR A 141 -1.00 3.32 3.58
N ALA A 142 -1.31 2.12 4.07
CA ALA A 142 -0.76 0.88 3.53
C ALA A 142 -1.25 0.61 2.10
N ALA A 143 -0.37 0.11 1.24
CA ALA A 143 -0.74 -0.28 -0.13
C ALA A 143 -1.89 -1.30 -0.14
N ALA A 144 -1.86 -2.29 0.75
CA ALA A 144 -2.85 -3.36 0.78
C ALA A 144 -4.29 -2.91 1.11
N THR A 145 -4.46 -1.74 1.71
CA THR A 145 -5.79 -1.17 2.06
C THR A 145 -6.26 -0.10 1.07
N MET A 146 -5.55 0.09 -0.04
CA MET A 146 -5.98 0.98 -1.13
C MET A 146 -7.26 0.48 -1.78
N PRO A 147 -8.09 1.38 -2.31
CA PRO A 147 -9.34 0.99 -2.95
C PRO A 147 -9.07 0.22 -4.24
N VAL A 148 -9.91 -0.73 -4.55
CA VAL A 148 -9.93 -1.44 -5.84
C VAL A 148 -11.36 -1.51 -6.33
N ARG A 149 -11.55 -1.48 -7.65
CA ARG A 149 -12.87 -1.68 -8.23
C ARG A 149 -13.29 -3.14 -8.18
N SER A 150 -14.54 -3.40 -7.84
CA SER A 150 -15.14 -4.73 -7.93
C SER A 150 -15.19 -5.24 -9.38
N GLU A 151 -15.30 -4.32 -10.34
CA GLU A 151 -15.40 -4.58 -11.76
C GLU A 151 -14.11 -4.26 -12.52
N GLN A 152 -12.96 -4.64 -11.96
CA GLN A 152 -11.70 -4.60 -12.72
C GLN A 152 -11.81 -5.49 -13.97
N PRO A 153 -11.24 -5.05 -15.11
CA PRO A 153 -11.13 -5.91 -16.29
C PRO A 153 -10.50 -7.26 -15.92
N LYS A 154 -11.11 -8.37 -16.31
CA LYS A 154 -10.66 -9.72 -15.90
C LYS A 154 -9.27 -10.09 -16.43
N ASP A 155 -8.88 -9.46 -17.52
CA ASP A 155 -7.65 -9.69 -18.26
C ASP A 155 -6.56 -8.61 -18.02
N TRP A 156 -6.71 -7.77 -16.98
CA TRP A 156 -5.74 -6.72 -16.69
C TRP A 156 -4.30 -7.25 -16.50
N GLN A 157 -4.15 -8.53 -16.15
CA GLN A 157 -2.83 -9.18 -16.06
C GLN A 157 -2.20 -9.42 -17.45
N ALA A 158 -3.02 -9.62 -18.48
CA ALA A 158 -2.57 -9.75 -19.86
C ALA A 158 -2.38 -8.37 -20.51
N ASP A 159 -3.23 -7.40 -20.15
CA ASP A 159 -3.11 -5.99 -20.55
C ASP A 159 -3.12 -5.06 -19.32
N PRO A 160 -1.97 -4.79 -18.73
CA PRO A 160 -1.87 -3.91 -17.57
C PRO A 160 -2.34 -2.47 -17.81
N THR A 161 -2.42 -2.03 -19.08
CA THR A 161 -2.92 -0.68 -19.42
C THR A 161 -4.43 -0.56 -19.19
N ALA A 162 -5.15 -1.70 -19.15
CA ALA A 162 -6.57 -1.77 -18.83
C ALA A 162 -6.85 -1.66 -17.31
N LEU A 163 -5.82 -1.70 -16.47
CA LEU A 163 -5.98 -1.61 -15.03
C LEU A 163 -6.58 -0.26 -14.62
N CYS A 164 -7.74 -0.28 -13.98
CA CYS A 164 -8.36 0.93 -13.43
C CYS A 164 -7.70 1.32 -12.10
N THR A 165 -7.14 2.52 -12.06
CA THR A 165 -6.40 3.07 -10.92
C THR A 165 -6.99 4.42 -10.51
N ASN A 166 -6.83 4.80 -9.23
CA ASN A 166 -7.33 6.08 -8.69
C ASN A 166 -6.21 7.02 -8.25
N GLY A 167 -4.95 6.65 -8.49
CA GLY A 167 -3.77 7.42 -8.07
C GLY A 167 -3.34 8.47 -9.08
N ALA A 168 -2.18 9.06 -8.80
CA ALA A 168 -1.60 10.12 -9.62
C ALA A 168 -1.17 9.65 -11.01
N TYR A 169 -0.96 8.37 -11.20
CA TYR A 169 -0.52 7.80 -12.46
C TYR A 169 -1.37 6.59 -12.86
N ARG A 170 -1.44 6.35 -14.17
CA ARG A 170 -1.97 5.12 -14.76
C ARG A 170 -0.90 4.50 -15.66
N ILE A 171 -0.96 3.20 -15.85
CA ILE A 171 -0.05 2.52 -16.77
C ILE A 171 -0.42 2.91 -18.20
N SER A 172 0.54 3.42 -18.96
CA SER A 172 0.40 3.70 -20.38
C SER A 172 1.05 2.62 -21.25
N GLU A 173 2.10 1.97 -20.75
CA GLU A 173 2.80 0.90 -21.45
C GLU A 173 3.55 0.01 -20.45
N TRP A 174 3.62 -1.29 -20.72
CA TRP A 174 4.51 -2.20 -20.01
C TRP A 174 5.10 -3.21 -21.01
N LYS A 175 6.36 -3.01 -21.35
CA LYS A 175 7.10 -3.91 -22.25
C LYS A 175 8.58 -3.90 -21.97
N ASN A 176 9.29 -4.99 -22.35
CA ASN A 176 10.74 -5.11 -22.26
C ASN A 176 11.31 -4.78 -20.86
N GLY A 177 10.58 -5.14 -19.77
CA GLY A 177 10.99 -4.85 -18.39
C GLY A 177 10.82 -3.39 -17.96
N LEU A 178 10.20 -2.54 -18.80
CA LEU A 178 9.91 -1.15 -18.51
C LEU A 178 8.39 -0.97 -18.34
N LEU A 179 7.98 -0.41 -17.21
CA LEU A 179 6.61 0.05 -16.97
C LEU A 179 6.60 1.57 -17.05
N THR A 180 5.86 2.10 -18.00
CA THR A 180 5.66 3.55 -18.17
C THR A 180 4.29 3.92 -17.60
N ALA A 181 4.29 4.89 -16.71
CA ALA A 181 3.08 5.43 -16.09
C ALA A 181 2.96 6.93 -16.37
N THR A 182 1.76 7.38 -16.72
CA THR A 182 1.45 8.77 -17.07
C THR A 182 0.31 9.30 -16.21
N VAL A 183 0.27 10.62 -16.01
CA VAL A 183 -0.80 11.28 -15.25
C VAL A 183 -2.10 11.22 -16.06
N PRO A 184 -3.19 10.63 -15.53
CA PRO A 184 -4.48 10.64 -16.20
C PRO A 184 -5.12 12.04 -16.10
N GLU A 185 -5.86 12.45 -17.13
CA GLU A 185 -6.62 13.70 -17.11
C GLU A 185 -7.66 13.77 -15.99
N SER A 186 -8.09 12.61 -15.51
CA SER A 186 -9.07 12.47 -14.43
C SER A 186 -8.50 12.73 -13.03
N TYR A 187 -7.16 12.80 -12.85
CA TYR A 187 -6.57 12.99 -11.52
C TYR A 187 -6.84 14.39 -10.97
N TYR A 188 -7.35 14.47 -9.75
CA TYR A 188 -7.87 15.71 -9.17
C TYR A 188 -6.80 16.75 -8.79
N ASP A 189 -5.55 16.32 -8.54
CA ASP A 189 -4.48 17.18 -8.00
C ASP A 189 -3.27 17.28 -8.94
N GLN A 190 -3.52 17.33 -10.25
CA GLN A 190 -2.47 17.38 -11.28
C GLN A 190 -1.46 18.52 -11.08
N ARG A 191 -1.92 19.66 -10.53
CA ARG A 191 -1.08 20.87 -10.35
C ARG A 191 0.07 20.67 -9.36
N ARG A 192 -0.01 19.67 -8.50
CA ARG A 192 1.05 19.32 -7.53
C ARG A 192 2.07 18.34 -8.08
N LEU A 193 1.79 17.72 -9.21
CA LEU A 193 2.69 16.75 -9.81
C LEU A 193 3.77 17.48 -10.60
N GLN A 194 5.03 17.20 -10.28
CA GLN A 194 6.18 17.74 -10.97
C GLN A 194 6.55 16.92 -12.22
N MET A 195 6.28 15.62 -12.18
CA MET A 195 6.58 14.69 -13.27
C MET A 195 5.30 14.25 -13.95
N SER A 196 5.24 14.36 -15.26
CA SER A 196 4.10 13.90 -16.08
C SER A 196 4.19 12.42 -16.42
N THR A 197 5.38 11.86 -16.35
CA THR A 197 5.68 10.47 -16.71
C THR A 197 6.68 9.88 -15.74
N LEU A 198 6.42 8.65 -15.32
CA LEU A 198 7.36 7.81 -14.55
C LEU A 198 7.66 6.56 -15.36
N VAL A 199 8.93 6.16 -15.37
CA VAL A 199 9.37 4.90 -15.98
C VAL A 199 10.01 4.04 -14.89
N PHE A 200 9.42 2.87 -14.64
CA PHE A 200 9.97 1.87 -13.73
C PHE A 200 10.72 0.81 -14.53
N ARG A 201 11.99 0.67 -14.26
CA ARG A 201 12.83 -0.40 -14.79
C ARG A 201 13.03 -1.46 -13.75
N PHE A 202 12.65 -2.70 -14.05
CA PHE A 202 12.84 -3.83 -13.14
C PHE A 202 14.17 -4.50 -13.46
N GLU A 203 15.16 -4.34 -12.56
CA GLU A 203 16.48 -4.90 -12.65
C GLU A 203 16.81 -5.67 -11.37
N THR A 204 17.16 -6.94 -11.49
CA THR A 204 17.47 -7.81 -10.36
C THR A 204 18.94 -7.82 -9.99
N ASP A 205 19.80 -7.49 -10.96
CA ASP A 205 21.25 -7.43 -10.74
C ASP A 205 21.62 -6.09 -10.09
N ALA A 206 22.20 -6.16 -8.89
CA ALA A 206 22.58 -5.00 -8.11
C ALA A 206 23.70 -4.19 -8.76
N ALA A 207 24.71 -4.86 -9.33
CA ALA A 207 25.80 -4.18 -10.05
C ALA A 207 25.29 -3.44 -11.28
N MET A 208 24.32 -4.03 -12.00
CA MET A 208 23.67 -3.36 -13.12
C MET A 208 22.87 -2.14 -12.67
N ARG A 209 22.14 -2.21 -11.54
CA ARG A 209 21.41 -1.03 -11.00
C ARG A 209 22.35 0.14 -10.72
N THR A 210 23.50 -0.13 -10.09
CA THR A 210 24.52 0.85 -9.80
C THR A 210 25.11 1.46 -11.10
N GLU A 211 25.43 0.62 -12.08
CA GLU A 211 25.90 1.06 -13.40
C GLU A 211 24.90 1.98 -14.12
N LEU A 212 23.61 1.66 -14.08
CA LEU A 212 22.57 2.48 -14.70
C LEU A 212 22.50 3.88 -14.08
N LEU A 213 22.63 3.97 -12.75
CA LEU A 213 22.65 5.25 -12.05
C LEU A 213 23.92 6.06 -12.41
N LYS A 214 25.12 5.41 -12.43
CA LYS A 214 26.39 6.03 -12.82
C LYS A 214 26.37 6.60 -14.25
N LYS A 215 25.67 5.92 -15.16
CA LYS A 215 25.50 6.35 -16.55
C LYS A 215 24.40 7.38 -16.75
N ASN A 216 23.69 7.78 -15.69
CA ASN A 216 22.49 8.62 -15.75
C ASN A 216 21.38 8.06 -16.65
N GLU A 217 21.29 6.72 -16.76
CA GLU A 217 20.21 6.04 -17.47
C GLU A 217 18.94 5.89 -16.59
N VAL A 218 19.10 6.06 -15.28
CA VAL A 218 18.02 6.16 -14.30
C VAL A 218 18.31 7.29 -13.32
N ASP A 219 17.27 7.93 -12.80
CA ASP A 219 17.38 9.06 -11.86
C ASP A 219 17.42 8.59 -10.40
N PHE A 220 16.94 7.36 -10.15
CA PHE A 220 16.78 6.83 -8.81
C PHE A 220 16.90 5.29 -8.79
N VAL A 221 17.55 4.74 -7.78
CA VAL A 221 17.67 3.29 -7.56
C VAL A 221 17.20 2.93 -6.16
N LEU A 222 16.48 1.82 -6.07
CA LEU A 222 15.96 1.28 -4.81
C LEU A 222 16.67 -0.02 -4.45
N GLY A 223 16.79 -0.26 -3.13
CA GLY A 223 17.24 -1.53 -2.59
C GLY A 223 18.73 -1.80 -2.81
N LEU A 224 19.57 -0.76 -2.83
CA LEU A 224 21.02 -0.92 -2.72
C LEU A 224 21.38 -1.24 -1.28
N SER A 225 22.29 -2.20 -1.09
CA SER A 225 22.85 -2.54 0.22
C SER A 225 23.91 -1.52 0.63
N GLN A 226 24.26 -1.51 1.91
CA GLN A 226 25.32 -0.65 2.42
C GLN A 226 26.68 -1.00 1.81
N GLU A 227 26.92 -2.26 1.45
CA GLU A 227 28.13 -2.71 0.79
C GLU A 227 28.24 -2.17 -0.65
N GLU A 228 27.12 -2.16 -1.38
CA GLU A 228 27.02 -1.59 -2.74
C GLU A 228 27.19 -0.06 -2.75
N LEU A 229 26.97 0.61 -1.62
CA LEU A 229 27.15 2.05 -1.48
C LEU A 229 28.54 2.45 -0.99
N ALA A 230 29.36 1.51 -0.48
CA ALA A 230 30.62 1.79 0.18
C ALA A 230 31.67 2.47 -0.73
N ASP A 231 31.63 2.14 -2.03
CA ASP A 231 32.57 2.67 -3.04
C ASP A 231 31.96 3.79 -3.91
N GLU A 232 30.76 4.30 -3.51
CA GLU A 232 30.02 5.26 -4.31
C GLU A 232 30.31 6.73 -3.91
N PRO A 233 30.09 7.69 -4.83
CA PRO A 233 30.34 9.11 -4.54
C PRO A 233 29.53 9.62 -3.34
N GLU A 234 30.13 10.49 -2.53
CA GLU A 234 29.47 11.16 -1.40
C GLU A 234 28.22 11.98 -1.80
N THR A 235 28.02 12.19 -3.10
CA THR A 235 26.83 12.88 -3.65
C THR A 235 25.56 12.04 -3.61
N TRP A 236 25.68 10.75 -3.37
CA TRP A 236 24.54 9.87 -3.23
C TRP A 236 24.04 9.94 -1.78
N THR A 237 22.79 10.31 -1.62
CA THR A 237 22.15 10.39 -0.32
C THR A 237 21.36 9.12 -0.08
N PRO A 238 21.86 8.19 0.77
CA PRO A 238 21.07 7.05 1.18
C PRO A 238 19.92 7.53 2.06
N ASP A 239 18.70 7.14 1.71
CA ASP A 239 17.54 7.38 2.56
C ASP A 239 17.40 6.21 3.55
N SER A 240 17.27 6.52 4.85
CA SER A 240 17.09 5.49 5.86
C SER A 240 15.66 4.97 5.84
N TYR A 241 15.51 3.67 5.64
CA TYR A 241 14.23 2.99 5.69
C TYR A 241 14.05 2.32 7.06
N PRO A 242 13.04 2.68 7.86
CA PRO A 242 12.80 2.05 9.15
C PRO A 242 12.33 0.61 8.94
N GLN A 243 13.25 -0.34 9.04
CA GLN A 243 12.99 -1.75 8.86
C GLN A 243 13.44 -2.54 10.09
N VAL A 244 12.62 -3.49 10.50
CA VAL A 244 12.98 -4.46 11.56
C VAL A 244 13.19 -5.82 10.90
N MET A 245 14.38 -6.35 11.04
CA MET A 245 14.68 -7.73 10.66
C MET A 245 14.29 -8.65 11.83
N THR A 246 13.42 -9.60 11.58
CA THR A 246 12.95 -10.57 12.56
C THR A 246 13.38 -11.97 12.14
N LEU A 247 14.08 -12.68 13.03
CA LEU A 247 14.37 -14.09 12.85
C LEU A 247 13.18 -14.93 13.32
N LEU A 248 12.48 -15.54 12.37
CA LEU A 248 11.40 -16.48 12.69
C LEU A 248 11.94 -17.88 12.89
N VAL A 249 11.79 -18.40 14.09
CA VAL A 249 12.26 -19.76 14.45
C VAL A 249 11.12 -20.76 14.32
N ASN A 250 11.29 -21.78 13.48
CA ASN A 250 10.37 -22.89 13.41
C ASN A 250 10.47 -23.77 14.66
N GLN A 251 9.55 -23.59 15.61
CA GLN A 251 9.51 -24.33 16.87
C GLN A 251 9.17 -25.83 16.71
N MET A 252 8.65 -26.23 15.55
CA MET A 252 8.36 -27.64 15.24
C MET A 252 9.61 -28.39 14.73
N ALA A 253 10.66 -27.67 14.36
CA ALA A 253 11.92 -28.29 13.99
C ALA A 253 12.59 -28.89 15.23
N GLN A 254 12.94 -30.18 15.19
CA GLN A 254 13.52 -30.90 16.32
C GLN A 254 14.79 -30.24 16.88
N SER A 255 15.63 -29.68 16.02
CA SER A 255 16.83 -28.91 16.37
C SER A 255 16.57 -27.61 17.10
N LEU A 256 15.35 -27.04 17.00
CA LEU A 256 14.97 -25.74 17.55
C LEU A 256 13.82 -25.86 18.56
N ALA A 257 13.50 -27.06 19.00
CA ALA A 257 12.40 -27.32 19.93
C ALA A 257 12.71 -26.86 21.37
N SER A 258 14.00 -26.80 21.76
CA SER A 258 14.41 -26.34 23.10
C SER A 258 14.19 -24.83 23.26
N GLN A 259 13.53 -24.44 24.36
CA GLN A 259 13.32 -23.04 24.73
C GLN A 259 14.65 -22.33 25.04
N GLU A 260 15.55 -23.01 25.73
CA GLU A 260 16.86 -22.48 26.12
C GLU A 260 17.71 -22.15 24.89
N LEU A 261 17.66 -23.04 23.87
CA LEU A 261 18.36 -22.78 22.62
C LEU A 261 17.82 -21.53 21.90
N ARG A 262 16.49 -21.39 21.84
CA ARG A 262 15.88 -20.20 21.22
C ARG A 262 16.19 -18.90 21.98
N GLN A 263 16.25 -18.98 23.33
CA GLN A 263 16.65 -17.85 24.16
C GLN A 263 18.13 -17.48 23.98
N ALA A 264 18.99 -18.46 23.71
CA ALA A 264 20.40 -18.19 23.42
C ALA A 264 20.64 -17.56 22.05
N MET A 265 19.66 -17.61 21.13
CA MET A 265 19.71 -17.02 19.80
C MET A 265 19.11 -15.59 19.76
N SER A 266 18.46 -15.16 20.81
CA SER A 266 17.84 -13.83 20.90
C SER A 266 18.79 -12.83 21.57
#